data_acfda331c21cd53fedc67ca64bfae388
#
_entry.id   acfda331c21cd53fedc67ca64bfae388
#
_cell.length_a   1.000
_cell.length_b   1.000
_cell.length_c   1.000
_cell.angle_alpha   90.00
_cell.angle_beta   90.00
_cell.angle_gamma   90.00
#
_symmetry.space_group_name_H-M   'P 1'
#
loop_
_entity.id
_entity.type
_entity.pdbx_description
1 polymer ?
#
loop_
_entity_poly.entity_id
_entity_poly.type
_entity_poly.pdbx_seq_one_letter_code
_entity_poly.pdbx_strand_id
1 'polypeptide(L)'
;MITFLSHFFIKDYKDYSSPQVRQSYGMLCGAVGIALNIFLFIGKWLAGILSGSIAITADAFNNLSDAGSSVITLVGFKLSGQKPDTEHPFGHGRMEYISGLLVSVAILIMGFELIRSSIDKIRTPEPIECSPVIIAVLIASILVKIYMYYYNRTIGHKIDSTAMQATAGDSLSDTVSTSLVLLATIISQLTGLVLDGWFGVLVGIFIFYTGATTMKDTIDPLLGQAPEKNLVEEIEEIVLAHPLVHGMHDLIVHDYGPGRLILSLHAEVPAHGDLLIIHDEIDNIEHELQDKLNCSATIHIDPIVTDNKEVNEMRSQIEEITRNLDRRLSIHDFRIVEGPTHTNLIFDVAVPFECKLTNVEITNLLKERIRNMDDGNYCAVIQIDRVYV
;
A
#
# COMPACT_ATOMS: atom_id res chain seq x y z
N MET A 1 -10.40 -3.08 -24.95
CA MET A 1 -11.38 -1.97 -24.79
C MET A 1 -10.79 -0.84 -23.99
N ILE A 2 -10.37 -1.02 -22.72
CA ILE A 2 -9.83 0.08 -21.88
C ILE A 2 -8.63 0.77 -22.54
N THR A 3 -7.64 0.02 -23.05
CA THR A 3 -6.48 0.60 -23.75
C THR A 3 -6.87 1.42 -25.00
N PHE A 4 -7.96 1.07 -25.65
CA PHE A 4 -8.50 1.83 -26.77
C PHE A 4 -9.21 3.09 -26.26
N LEU A 5 -10.04 2.97 -25.24
CA LEU A 5 -10.73 4.11 -24.65
C LEU A 5 -9.77 5.11 -24.01
N SER A 6 -8.71 4.64 -23.33
CA SER A 6 -7.72 5.54 -22.74
C SER A 6 -7.04 6.43 -23.77
N HIS A 7 -6.80 5.94 -24.97
CA HIS A 7 -6.23 6.72 -26.06
C HIS A 7 -7.11 7.90 -26.50
N PHE A 8 -8.44 7.78 -26.37
CA PHE A 8 -9.39 8.83 -26.74
C PHE A 8 -9.75 9.77 -25.59
N PHE A 9 -9.80 9.24 -24.37
CA PHE A 9 -10.33 9.97 -23.22
C PHE A 9 -9.26 10.51 -22.26
N ILE A 10 -8.01 10.00 -22.34
CA ILE A 10 -6.95 10.39 -21.40
C ILE A 10 -5.81 11.06 -22.19
N LYS A 11 -5.58 12.35 -21.90
CA LYS A 11 -4.42 13.06 -22.43
C LYS A 11 -3.16 12.51 -21.75
N ASP A 12 -2.09 12.30 -22.52
CA ASP A 12 -0.81 11.77 -22.02
C ASP A 12 -0.93 10.40 -21.31
N TYR A 13 -1.83 9.53 -21.82
CA TYR A 13 -2.25 8.25 -21.24
C TYR A 13 -1.12 7.27 -20.85
N LYS A 14 0.12 7.54 -21.25
CA LYS A 14 1.30 6.72 -20.92
C LYS A 14 2.00 7.19 -19.65
N ASP A 15 1.72 8.37 -19.17
CA ASP A 15 2.32 8.92 -17.95
C ASP A 15 1.51 8.49 -16.72
N TYR A 16 1.75 7.26 -16.28
CA TYR A 16 1.05 6.67 -15.14
C TYR A 16 1.43 7.30 -13.78
N SER A 17 2.53 8.07 -13.72
CA SER A 17 2.99 8.77 -12.50
C SER A 17 2.22 10.06 -12.24
N SER A 18 1.66 10.67 -13.31
CA SER A 18 0.86 11.89 -13.19
C SER A 18 -0.43 11.67 -12.40
N PRO A 19 -0.70 12.45 -11.34
CA PRO A 19 -1.94 12.34 -10.55
C PRO A 19 -3.22 12.51 -11.40
N GLN A 20 -3.18 13.37 -12.42
CA GLN A 20 -4.32 13.61 -13.32
C GLN A 20 -4.59 12.42 -14.23
N VAL A 21 -3.55 11.76 -14.73
CA VAL A 21 -3.67 10.55 -15.55
C VAL A 21 -4.17 9.38 -14.68
N ARG A 22 -3.66 9.23 -13.45
CA ARG A 22 -4.16 8.24 -12.48
C ARG A 22 -5.65 8.41 -12.23
N GLN A 23 -6.09 9.62 -11.86
CA GLN A 23 -7.51 9.94 -11.65
C GLN A 23 -8.35 9.61 -12.87
N SER A 24 -7.88 9.99 -14.07
CA SER A 24 -8.59 9.74 -15.34
C SER A 24 -8.75 8.24 -15.62
N TYR A 25 -7.73 7.43 -15.34
CA TYR A 25 -7.82 5.97 -15.45
C TYR A 25 -8.81 5.37 -14.44
N GLY A 26 -8.76 5.81 -13.18
CA GLY A 26 -9.71 5.36 -12.16
C GLY A 26 -11.16 5.67 -12.52
N MET A 27 -11.41 6.90 -12.99
CA MET A 27 -12.74 7.31 -13.45
C MET A 27 -13.21 6.52 -14.69
N LEU A 28 -12.33 6.31 -15.67
CA LEU A 28 -12.64 5.55 -16.87
C LEU A 28 -12.97 4.08 -16.54
N CYS A 29 -12.14 3.45 -15.73
CA CYS A 29 -12.34 2.05 -15.31
C CYS A 29 -13.61 1.88 -14.47
N GLY A 30 -13.86 2.81 -13.53
CA GLY A 30 -15.10 2.82 -12.75
C GLY A 30 -16.34 2.98 -13.62
N ALA A 31 -16.34 3.93 -14.56
CA ALA A 31 -17.46 4.13 -15.50
C ALA A 31 -17.72 2.89 -16.39
N VAL A 32 -16.65 2.25 -16.87
CA VAL A 32 -16.75 0.99 -17.63
C VAL A 32 -17.27 -0.13 -16.74
N GLY A 33 -16.83 -0.21 -15.49
CA GLY A 33 -17.31 -1.18 -14.51
C GLY A 33 -18.82 -1.06 -14.27
N ILE A 34 -19.31 0.16 -14.05
CA ILE A 34 -20.75 0.45 -13.93
C ILE A 34 -21.50 0.00 -15.17
N ALA A 35 -21.04 0.37 -16.36
CA ALA A 35 -21.69 0.03 -17.61
C ALA A 35 -21.76 -1.49 -17.84
N LEU A 36 -20.68 -2.22 -17.55
CA LEU A 36 -20.65 -3.69 -17.69
C LEU A 36 -21.54 -4.38 -16.67
N ASN A 37 -21.54 -3.95 -15.41
CA ASN A 37 -22.41 -4.52 -14.37
C ASN A 37 -23.89 -4.24 -14.65
N ILE A 38 -24.25 -3.05 -15.13
CA ILE A 38 -25.61 -2.75 -15.57
C ILE A 38 -25.99 -3.61 -16.78
N PHE A 39 -25.09 -3.81 -17.73
CA PHE A 39 -25.33 -4.69 -18.86
C PHE A 39 -25.59 -6.13 -18.43
N LEU A 40 -24.79 -6.66 -17.51
CA LEU A 40 -25.01 -7.99 -16.91
C LEU A 40 -26.32 -8.06 -16.12
N PHE A 41 -26.65 -7.04 -15.35
CA PHE A 41 -27.92 -6.94 -14.63
C PHE A 41 -29.10 -7.07 -15.59
N ILE A 42 -29.17 -6.24 -16.65
CA ILE A 42 -30.25 -6.23 -17.61
C ILE A 42 -30.34 -7.59 -18.31
N GLY A 43 -29.23 -8.14 -18.79
CA GLY A 43 -29.18 -9.44 -19.48
C GLY A 43 -29.68 -10.58 -18.60
N LYS A 44 -29.21 -10.67 -17.36
CA LYS A 44 -29.66 -11.71 -16.40
C LYS A 44 -31.10 -11.50 -15.96
N TRP A 45 -31.52 -10.26 -15.71
CA TRP A 45 -32.89 -9.94 -15.32
C TRP A 45 -33.92 -10.35 -16.42
N LEU A 46 -33.65 -10.02 -17.67
CA LEU A 46 -34.44 -10.43 -18.78
C LEU A 46 -34.48 -11.98 -18.95
N ALA A 47 -33.31 -12.62 -18.84
CA ALA A 47 -33.22 -14.07 -18.89
C ALA A 47 -33.99 -14.73 -17.72
N GLY A 48 -33.94 -14.15 -16.52
CA GLY A 48 -34.67 -14.62 -15.34
C GLY A 48 -36.19 -14.54 -15.53
N ILE A 49 -36.70 -13.42 -16.08
CA ILE A 49 -38.13 -13.26 -16.39
C ILE A 49 -38.57 -14.24 -17.47
N LEU A 50 -37.83 -14.36 -18.56
CA LEU A 50 -38.18 -15.23 -19.67
C LEU A 50 -38.13 -16.73 -19.34
N SER A 51 -37.23 -17.13 -18.43
CA SER A 51 -37.09 -18.51 -17.95
C SER A 51 -37.93 -18.83 -16.72
N GLY A 52 -38.53 -17.83 -16.06
CA GLY A 52 -39.23 -17.99 -14.79
C GLY A 52 -38.30 -18.35 -13.63
N SER A 53 -36.94 -18.19 -13.77
CA SER A 53 -35.96 -18.55 -12.79
C SER A 53 -35.72 -17.44 -11.78
N ILE A 54 -36.12 -17.69 -10.53
CA ILE A 54 -35.87 -16.79 -9.40
C ILE A 54 -34.35 -16.69 -9.13
N ALA A 55 -33.61 -17.78 -9.32
CA ALA A 55 -32.15 -17.80 -9.09
C ALA A 55 -31.40 -16.87 -10.04
N ILE A 56 -31.75 -16.86 -11.35
CA ILE A 56 -31.15 -15.93 -12.32
C ILE A 56 -31.53 -14.49 -11.99
N THR A 57 -32.74 -14.25 -11.57
CA THR A 57 -33.22 -12.90 -11.18
C THR A 57 -32.49 -12.43 -9.95
N ALA A 58 -32.26 -13.27 -8.94
CA ALA A 58 -31.49 -12.94 -7.76
C ALA A 58 -30.01 -12.62 -8.12
N ASP A 59 -29.40 -13.43 -9.00
CA ASP A 59 -28.03 -13.19 -9.49
C ASP A 59 -27.91 -11.89 -10.33
N ALA A 60 -28.98 -11.47 -11.01
CA ALA A 60 -29.02 -10.15 -11.64
C ALA A 60 -28.90 -9.02 -10.63
N PHE A 61 -29.61 -9.08 -9.50
CA PHE A 61 -29.50 -8.05 -8.44
C PHE A 61 -28.12 -8.02 -7.80
N ASN A 62 -27.38 -9.14 -7.78
CA ASN A 62 -25.99 -9.14 -7.36
C ASN A 62 -25.14 -8.22 -8.26
N ASN A 63 -25.29 -8.32 -9.60
CA ASN A 63 -24.57 -7.41 -10.51
C ASN A 63 -24.98 -5.92 -10.33
N LEU A 64 -26.19 -5.65 -9.87
CA LEU A 64 -26.58 -4.26 -9.54
C LEU A 64 -25.83 -3.76 -8.29
N SER A 65 -25.63 -4.64 -7.29
CA SER A 65 -24.79 -4.33 -6.12
C SER A 65 -23.34 -4.07 -6.52
N ASP A 66 -22.80 -4.86 -7.45
CA ASP A 66 -21.42 -4.70 -7.98
C ASP A 66 -21.26 -3.38 -8.75
N ALA A 67 -22.34 -2.93 -9.44
CA ALA A 67 -22.38 -1.58 -10.00
C ALA A 67 -22.22 -0.50 -8.90
N GLY A 68 -22.79 -0.73 -7.71
CA GLY A 68 -22.63 0.11 -6.54
C GLY A 68 -21.18 0.20 -6.09
N SER A 69 -20.46 -0.91 -5.98
CA SER A 69 -19.01 -0.93 -5.67
C SER A 69 -18.19 -0.14 -6.70
N SER A 70 -18.54 -0.28 -7.99
CA SER A 70 -17.90 0.51 -9.06
C SER A 70 -18.19 2.01 -8.93
N VAL A 71 -19.37 2.40 -8.44
CA VAL A 71 -19.70 3.81 -8.14
C VAL A 71 -18.83 4.33 -6.99
N ILE A 72 -18.66 3.55 -5.92
CA ILE A 72 -17.80 3.91 -4.78
C ILE A 72 -16.37 4.18 -5.27
N THR A 73 -15.81 3.30 -6.09
CA THR A 73 -14.48 3.47 -6.68
C THR A 73 -14.39 4.74 -7.53
N LEU A 74 -15.36 4.99 -8.41
CA LEU A 74 -15.39 6.18 -9.26
C LEU A 74 -15.48 7.47 -8.43
N VAL A 75 -16.34 7.50 -7.41
CA VAL A 75 -16.49 8.65 -6.51
C VAL A 75 -15.20 8.85 -5.70
N GLY A 76 -14.57 7.77 -5.22
CA GLY A 76 -13.29 7.79 -4.53
C GLY A 76 -12.21 8.49 -5.36
N PHE A 77 -12.03 8.09 -6.62
CA PHE A 77 -11.07 8.74 -7.53
C PHE A 77 -11.41 10.20 -7.82
N LYS A 78 -12.69 10.52 -7.97
CA LYS A 78 -13.11 11.91 -8.17
C LYS A 78 -12.78 12.78 -6.95
N LEU A 79 -13.00 12.28 -5.74
CA LEU A 79 -12.72 13.00 -4.51
C LEU A 79 -11.21 13.07 -4.23
N SER A 80 -10.46 11.99 -4.43
CA SER A 80 -9.02 11.97 -4.21
C SER A 80 -8.26 12.98 -5.07
N GLY A 81 -8.76 13.28 -6.26
CA GLY A 81 -8.21 14.30 -7.16
C GLY A 81 -8.52 15.75 -6.77
N GLN A 82 -9.29 16.01 -5.70
CA GLN A 82 -9.57 17.37 -5.26
C GLN A 82 -8.32 18.03 -4.68
N LYS A 83 -8.20 19.34 -4.95
CA LYS A 83 -7.09 20.14 -4.42
C LYS A 83 -7.21 20.30 -2.89
N PRO A 84 -6.10 20.57 -2.20
CA PRO A 84 -6.13 21.01 -0.81
C PRO A 84 -7.10 22.17 -0.59
N ASP A 85 -7.81 22.12 0.54
CA ASP A 85 -8.70 23.17 1.01
C ASP A 85 -8.44 23.51 2.50
N THR A 86 -9.26 24.35 3.11
CA THR A 86 -9.08 24.79 4.50
C THR A 86 -9.34 23.68 5.52
N GLU A 87 -10.15 22.67 5.17
CA GLU A 87 -10.46 21.54 6.04
C GLU A 87 -9.45 20.40 5.85
N HIS A 88 -8.94 20.25 4.61
CA HIS A 88 -7.98 19.21 4.24
C HIS A 88 -6.74 19.82 3.56
N PRO A 89 -5.85 20.48 4.33
CA PRO A 89 -4.70 21.22 3.77
C PRO A 89 -3.68 20.32 3.05
N PHE A 90 -3.63 19.04 3.39
CA PHE A 90 -2.80 18.04 2.69
C PHE A 90 -3.53 17.35 1.51
N GLY A 91 -4.76 17.79 1.20
CA GLY A 91 -5.59 17.29 0.10
C GLY A 91 -6.38 16.05 0.44
N HIS A 92 -7.06 15.49 -0.57
CA HIS A 92 -8.04 14.42 -0.42
C HIS A 92 -7.56 13.06 -0.94
N GLY A 93 -6.25 12.86 -1.15
CA GLY A 93 -5.70 11.64 -1.75
C GLY A 93 -6.09 10.35 -1.02
N ARG A 94 -6.20 10.38 0.32
CA ARG A 94 -6.62 9.24 1.15
C ARG A 94 -8.06 8.78 0.90
N MET A 95 -8.88 9.57 0.17
CA MET A 95 -10.23 9.13 -0.25
C MET A 95 -10.18 7.90 -1.16
N GLU A 96 -9.07 7.66 -1.86
CA GLU A 96 -8.85 6.44 -2.63
C GLU A 96 -8.77 5.21 -1.71
N TYR A 97 -8.00 5.29 -0.63
CA TYR A 97 -7.89 4.21 0.37
C TYR A 97 -9.23 3.95 1.07
N ILE A 98 -9.97 5.02 1.43
CA ILE A 98 -11.30 4.90 2.04
C ILE A 98 -12.27 4.21 1.07
N SER A 99 -12.23 4.52 -0.22
CA SER A 99 -13.09 3.84 -1.20
C SER A 99 -12.73 2.37 -1.37
N GLY A 100 -11.43 2.03 -1.39
CA GLY A 100 -10.95 0.65 -1.38
C GLY A 100 -11.40 -0.11 -0.13
N LEU A 101 -11.36 0.53 1.03
CA LEU A 101 -11.86 -0.04 2.29
C LEU A 101 -13.36 -0.32 2.23
N LEU A 102 -14.17 0.59 1.70
CA LEU A 102 -15.62 0.37 1.56
C LEU A 102 -15.92 -0.81 0.61
N VAL A 103 -15.20 -0.95 -0.48
CA VAL A 103 -15.32 -2.10 -1.38
C VAL A 103 -14.91 -3.39 -0.69
N SER A 104 -13.82 -3.41 0.08
CA SER A 104 -13.38 -4.62 0.81
C SER A 104 -14.37 -5.05 1.88
N VAL A 105 -15.03 -4.10 2.56
CA VAL A 105 -16.14 -4.38 3.50
C VAL A 105 -17.31 -5.03 2.77
N ALA A 106 -17.67 -4.55 1.58
CA ALA A 106 -18.73 -5.15 0.78
C ALA A 106 -18.38 -6.60 0.38
N ILE A 107 -17.12 -6.86 -0.01
CA ILE A 107 -16.62 -8.23 -0.31
C ILE A 107 -16.73 -9.15 0.93
N LEU A 108 -16.36 -8.66 2.12
CA LEU A 108 -16.49 -9.44 3.36
C LEU A 108 -17.95 -9.80 3.67
N ILE A 109 -18.88 -8.85 3.50
CA ILE A 109 -20.31 -9.08 3.71
C ILE A 109 -20.82 -10.13 2.71
N MET A 110 -20.46 -10.02 1.43
CA MET A 110 -20.83 -11.01 0.40
C MET A 110 -20.27 -12.40 0.71
N GLY A 111 -19.00 -12.50 1.13
CA GLY A 111 -18.39 -13.77 1.55
C GLY A 111 -19.16 -14.42 2.71
N PHE A 112 -19.50 -13.62 3.73
CA PHE A 112 -20.29 -14.10 4.87
C PHE A 112 -21.70 -14.55 4.48
N GLU A 113 -22.41 -13.76 3.65
CA GLU A 113 -23.73 -14.13 3.16
C GLU A 113 -23.71 -15.39 2.30
N LEU A 114 -22.68 -15.56 1.45
CA LEU A 114 -22.53 -16.77 0.65
C LEU A 114 -22.31 -18.01 1.52
N ILE A 115 -21.46 -17.92 2.57
CA ILE A 115 -21.27 -19.01 3.53
C ILE A 115 -22.59 -19.38 4.19
N ARG A 116 -23.32 -18.39 4.69
CA ARG A 116 -24.62 -18.60 5.35
C ARG A 116 -25.63 -19.26 4.44
N SER A 117 -25.85 -18.69 3.25
CA SER A 117 -26.77 -19.23 2.26
C SER A 117 -26.39 -20.65 1.82
N SER A 118 -25.09 -20.93 1.69
CA SER A 118 -24.59 -22.25 1.32
C SER A 118 -24.81 -23.31 2.41
N ILE A 119 -24.67 -22.92 3.68
CA ILE A 119 -25.01 -23.81 4.82
C ILE A 119 -26.51 -24.13 4.82
N ASP A 120 -27.38 -23.16 4.52
CA ASP A 120 -28.82 -23.40 4.42
C ASP A 120 -29.15 -24.32 3.25
N LYS A 121 -28.49 -24.21 2.09
CA LYS A 121 -28.61 -25.15 0.97
C LYS A 121 -28.11 -26.57 1.29
N ILE A 122 -27.11 -26.73 2.15
CA ILE A 122 -26.68 -28.07 2.62
C ILE A 122 -27.78 -28.71 3.49
N ARG A 123 -28.49 -27.90 4.30
CA ARG A 123 -29.57 -28.38 5.18
C ARG A 123 -30.85 -28.71 4.41
N THR A 124 -31.15 -27.91 3.40
CA THR A 124 -32.36 -28.04 2.57
C THR A 124 -31.95 -28.06 1.09
N PRO A 125 -31.48 -29.22 0.59
CA PRO A 125 -31.03 -29.31 -0.80
C PRO A 125 -32.23 -29.12 -1.79
N GLU A 126 -32.13 -28.13 -2.65
CA GLU A 126 -33.05 -27.89 -3.75
C GLU A 126 -32.41 -28.28 -5.08
N PRO A 127 -33.16 -28.97 -5.97
CA PRO A 127 -32.63 -29.32 -7.29
C PRO A 127 -32.37 -28.04 -8.10
N ILE A 128 -31.20 -27.98 -8.75
CA ILE A 128 -30.87 -26.86 -9.63
C ILE A 128 -31.52 -27.03 -10.97
N GLU A 129 -32.35 -26.08 -11.38
CA GLU A 129 -32.92 -26.05 -12.75
C GLU A 129 -31.78 -25.72 -13.75
N CYS A 130 -31.59 -26.62 -14.71
CA CYS A 130 -30.56 -26.46 -15.74
C CYS A 130 -31.22 -26.24 -17.11
N SER A 131 -31.11 -25.00 -17.60
CA SER A 131 -31.54 -24.64 -18.97
C SER A 131 -30.31 -24.20 -19.79
N PRO A 132 -30.24 -24.49 -21.10
CA PRO A 132 -29.17 -23.98 -21.96
C PRO A 132 -29.02 -22.46 -21.93
N VAL A 133 -30.10 -21.73 -21.68
CA VAL A 133 -30.09 -20.27 -21.53
C VAL A 133 -29.34 -19.87 -20.24
N ILE A 134 -29.60 -20.60 -19.14
CA ILE A 134 -28.88 -20.37 -17.84
C ILE A 134 -27.40 -20.55 -18.05
N ILE A 135 -26.96 -21.64 -18.66
CA ILE A 135 -25.54 -21.93 -18.92
C ILE A 135 -24.91 -20.82 -19.79
N ALA A 136 -25.57 -20.39 -20.85
CA ALA A 136 -25.07 -19.33 -21.73
C ALA A 136 -24.88 -17.98 -20.96
N VAL A 137 -25.86 -17.63 -20.12
CA VAL A 137 -25.82 -16.41 -19.32
C VAL A 137 -24.69 -16.48 -18.26
N LEU A 138 -24.51 -17.63 -17.60
CA LEU A 138 -23.43 -17.82 -16.63
C LEU A 138 -22.04 -17.72 -17.30
N ILE A 139 -21.86 -18.36 -18.48
CA ILE A 139 -20.62 -18.27 -19.25
C ILE A 139 -20.33 -16.82 -19.67
N ALA A 140 -21.33 -16.11 -20.21
CA ALA A 140 -21.20 -14.73 -20.61
C ALA A 140 -20.81 -13.84 -19.40
N SER A 141 -21.43 -14.08 -18.23
CA SER A 141 -21.11 -13.39 -16.98
C SER A 141 -19.67 -13.63 -16.55
N ILE A 142 -19.20 -14.88 -16.56
CA ILE A 142 -17.82 -15.25 -16.24
C ILE A 142 -16.85 -14.51 -17.15
N LEU A 143 -17.06 -14.51 -18.46
CA LEU A 143 -16.17 -13.83 -19.41
C LEU A 143 -16.10 -12.33 -19.19
N VAL A 144 -17.23 -11.68 -18.91
CA VAL A 144 -17.25 -10.24 -18.60
C VAL A 144 -16.53 -9.95 -17.28
N LYS A 145 -16.75 -10.74 -16.24
CA LYS A 145 -16.09 -10.57 -14.93
C LYS A 145 -14.59 -10.85 -14.99
N ILE A 146 -14.15 -11.86 -15.75
CA ILE A 146 -12.71 -12.09 -16.04
C ILE A 146 -12.10 -10.87 -16.72
N TYR A 147 -12.80 -10.29 -17.70
CA TYR A 147 -12.33 -9.08 -18.37
C TYR A 147 -12.24 -7.90 -17.38
N MET A 148 -13.22 -7.73 -16.48
CA MET A 148 -13.22 -6.69 -15.45
C MET A 148 -12.05 -6.90 -14.48
N TYR A 149 -11.82 -8.12 -14.00
CA TYR A 149 -10.67 -8.47 -13.17
C TYR A 149 -9.36 -8.09 -13.86
N TYR A 150 -9.18 -8.50 -15.12
CA TYR A 150 -7.96 -8.29 -15.86
C TYR A 150 -7.62 -6.80 -16.06
N TYR A 151 -8.59 -5.97 -16.46
CA TYR A 151 -8.27 -4.56 -16.66
C TYR A 151 -8.09 -3.82 -15.34
N ASN A 152 -8.93 -4.08 -14.33
CA ASN A 152 -8.78 -3.45 -13.02
C ASN A 152 -7.44 -3.80 -12.37
N ARG A 153 -7.04 -5.07 -12.42
CA ARG A 153 -5.74 -5.50 -11.91
C ARG A 153 -4.58 -4.87 -12.68
N THR A 154 -4.61 -4.93 -14.01
CA THR A 154 -3.50 -4.44 -14.85
C THR A 154 -3.33 -2.92 -14.73
N ILE A 155 -4.41 -2.16 -14.78
CA ILE A 155 -4.35 -0.71 -14.65
C ILE A 155 -4.10 -0.33 -13.18
N GLY A 156 -4.75 -1.00 -12.22
CA GLY A 156 -4.55 -0.77 -10.79
C GLY A 156 -3.09 -0.88 -10.37
N HIS A 157 -2.35 -1.90 -10.87
CA HIS A 157 -0.91 -1.98 -10.63
C HIS A 157 -0.10 -0.88 -11.34
N LYS A 158 -0.51 -0.46 -12.55
CA LYS A 158 0.24 0.60 -13.28
C LYS A 158 0.11 1.98 -12.66
N ILE A 159 -1.03 2.26 -12.04
CA ILE A 159 -1.30 3.54 -11.37
C ILE A 159 -1.21 3.44 -9.85
N ASP A 160 -0.72 2.31 -9.33
CA ASP A 160 -0.62 2.01 -7.90
C ASP A 160 -1.89 2.37 -7.12
N SER A 161 -3.02 1.76 -7.50
CA SER A 161 -4.34 2.03 -6.94
C SER A 161 -4.89 0.85 -6.14
N THR A 162 -4.96 1.00 -4.81
CA THR A 162 -5.57 0.02 -3.91
C THR A 162 -7.08 -0.13 -4.16
N ALA A 163 -7.78 0.96 -4.49
CA ALA A 163 -9.20 0.91 -4.81
C ALA A 163 -9.50 0.09 -6.07
N MET A 164 -8.68 0.22 -7.13
CA MET A 164 -8.82 -0.61 -8.33
C MET A 164 -8.42 -2.06 -8.07
N GLN A 165 -7.43 -2.33 -7.24
CA GLN A 165 -7.06 -3.68 -6.84
C GLN A 165 -8.18 -4.34 -6.01
N ALA A 166 -8.85 -3.60 -5.11
CA ALA A 166 -10.04 -4.06 -4.41
C ALA A 166 -11.17 -4.43 -5.38
N THR A 167 -11.47 -3.57 -6.36
CA THR A 167 -12.48 -3.85 -7.41
C THR A 167 -12.10 -5.05 -8.30
N ALA A 168 -10.80 -5.27 -8.52
CA ALA A 168 -10.33 -6.48 -9.19
C ALA A 168 -10.59 -7.73 -8.33
N GLY A 169 -10.31 -7.67 -7.02
CA GLY A 169 -10.61 -8.74 -6.07
C GLY A 169 -12.10 -9.12 -6.06
N ASP A 170 -12.99 -8.13 -6.08
CA ASP A 170 -14.44 -8.29 -6.21
C ASP A 170 -14.81 -9.05 -7.49
N SER A 171 -14.33 -8.57 -8.65
CA SER A 171 -14.59 -9.23 -9.96
C SER A 171 -14.02 -10.66 -10.03
N LEU A 172 -12.92 -10.95 -9.35
CA LEU A 172 -12.37 -12.31 -9.23
C LEU A 172 -13.26 -13.20 -8.37
N SER A 173 -13.72 -12.69 -7.24
CA SER A 173 -14.63 -13.38 -6.33
C SER A 173 -15.91 -13.81 -7.06
N ASP A 174 -16.49 -12.89 -7.84
CA ASP A 174 -17.66 -13.16 -8.68
C ASP A 174 -17.38 -14.22 -9.77
N THR A 175 -16.21 -14.13 -10.39
CA THR A 175 -15.78 -15.11 -11.40
C THR A 175 -15.69 -16.51 -10.81
N VAL A 176 -15.05 -16.64 -9.64
CA VAL A 176 -14.88 -17.93 -8.94
C VAL A 176 -16.23 -18.45 -8.48
N SER A 177 -17.07 -17.61 -7.87
CA SER A 177 -18.41 -17.96 -7.42
C SER A 177 -19.27 -18.48 -8.56
N THR A 178 -19.39 -17.70 -9.64
CA THR A 178 -20.21 -18.07 -10.82
C THR A 178 -19.67 -19.33 -11.53
N SER A 179 -18.32 -19.49 -11.59
CA SER A 179 -17.72 -20.70 -12.20
C SER A 179 -18.03 -21.96 -11.39
N LEU A 180 -18.05 -21.88 -10.07
CA LEU A 180 -18.37 -23.02 -9.22
C LEU A 180 -19.87 -23.33 -9.21
N VAL A 181 -20.74 -22.32 -9.31
CA VAL A 181 -22.18 -22.52 -9.54
C VAL A 181 -22.40 -23.24 -10.88
N LEU A 182 -21.72 -22.83 -11.95
CA LEU A 182 -21.80 -23.49 -13.25
C LEU A 182 -21.30 -24.95 -13.16
N LEU A 183 -20.18 -25.20 -12.50
CA LEU A 183 -19.62 -26.54 -12.30
C LEU A 183 -20.57 -27.43 -11.48
N ALA A 184 -21.09 -26.91 -10.36
CA ALA A 184 -22.08 -27.59 -9.52
C ALA A 184 -23.36 -27.96 -10.32
N THR A 185 -23.82 -27.04 -11.13
CA THR A 185 -25.02 -27.27 -12.02
C THR A 185 -24.75 -28.39 -13.00
N ILE A 186 -23.58 -28.42 -13.66
CA ILE A 186 -23.20 -29.49 -14.60
C ILE A 186 -23.07 -30.85 -13.90
N ILE A 187 -22.37 -30.88 -12.75
CA ILE A 187 -22.20 -32.12 -11.96
C ILE A 187 -23.56 -32.65 -11.48
N SER A 188 -24.41 -31.77 -10.95
CA SER A 188 -25.76 -32.15 -10.48
C SER A 188 -26.57 -32.77 -11.59
N GLN A 189 -26.51 -32.20 -12.79
CA GLN A 189 -27.23 -32.72 -13.95
C GLN A 189 -26.71 -34.11 -14.41
N LEU A 190 -25.39 -34.34 -14.31
CA LEU A 190 -24.78 -35.61 -14.74
C LEU A 190 -24.90 -36.73 -13.69
N THR A 191 -24.86 -36.38 -12.41
CA THR A 191 -24.73 -37.35 -11.29
C THR A 191 -25.98 -37.44 -10.41
N GLY A 192 -26.87 -36.44 -10.45
CA GLY A 192 -27.99 -36.29 -9.51
C GLY A 192 -27.58 -35.85 -8.09
N LEU A 193 -26.28 -35.56 -7.85
CA LEU A 193 -25.78 -35.11 -6.56
C LEU A 193 -25.92 -33.60 -6.41
N VAL A 194 -26.51 -33.13 -5.31
CA VAL A 194 -26.65 -31.71 -5.00
C VAL A 194 -25.42 -31.26 -4.19
N LEU A 195 -24.40 -30.77 -4.88
CA LEU A 195 -23.12 -30.35 -4.27
C LEU A 195 -22.99 -28.83 -4.11
N ASP A 196 -23.99 -28.07 -4.58
CA ASP A 196 -23.99 -26.61 -4.65
C ASP A 196 -23.65 -25.96 -3.30
N GLY A 197 -24.28 -26.39 -2.22
CA GLY A 197 -24.00 -25.87 -0.88
C GLY A 197 -22.56 -26.08 -0.40
N TRP A 198 -21.94 -27.22 -0.71
CA TRP A 198 -20.57 -27.51 -0.31
C TRP A 198 -19.56 -26.66 -1.07
N PHE A 199 -19.73 -26.51 -2.38
CA PHE A 199 -18.93 -25.61 -3.20
C PHE A 199 -19.12 -24.16 -2.76
N GLY A 200 -20.37 -23.75 -2.46
CA GLY A 200 -20.68 -22.42 -1.99
C GLY A 200 -19.97 -22.04 -0.67
N VAL A 201 -19.86 -22.97 0.30
CA VAL A 201 -19.10 -22.72 1.54
C VAL A 201 -17.62 -22.51 1.23
N LEU A 202 -17.04 -23.34 0.37
CA LEU A 202 -15.62 -23.25 0.01
C LEU A 202 -15.30 -21.92 -0.67
N VAL A 203 -16.15 -21.49 -1.59
CA VAL A 203 -16.05 -20.17 -2.27
C VAL A 203 -16.23 -19.05 -1.29
N GLY A 204 -17.23 -19.12 -0.41
CA GLY A 204 -17.49 -18.09 0.57
C GLY A 204 -16.30 -17.87 1.51
N ILE A 205 -15.61 -18.93 1.92
CA ILE A 205 -14.35 -18.83 2.69
C ILE A 205 -13.27 -18.14 1.86
N PHE A 206 -13.11 -18.50 0.58
CA PHE A 206 -12.15 -17.85 -0.31
C PHE A 206 -12.44 -16.36 -0.49
N ILE A 207 -13.69 -15.97 -0.74
CA ILE A 207 -14.12 -14.58 -0.88
C ILE A 207 -13.87 -13.80 0.42
N PHE A 208 -14.21 -14.41 1.56
CA PHE A 208 -13.97 -13.79 2.86
C PHE A 208 -12.47 -13.54 3.11
N TYR A 209 -11.62 -14.51 2.79
CA TYR A 209 -10.17 -14.35 2.89
C TYR A 209 -9.65 -13.24 1.96
N THR A 210 -10.11 -13.19 0.71
CA THR A 210 -9.76 -12.13 -0.24
C THR A 210 -10.19 -10.75 0.26
N GLY A 211 -11.43 -10.64 0.77
CA GLY A 211 -11.92 -9.40 1.37
C GLY A 211 -11.09 -8.94 2.58
N ALA A 212 -10.67 -9.88 3.44
CA ALA A 212 -9.86 -9.57 4.61
C ALA A 212 -8.43 -9.09 4.23
N THR A 213 -7.79 -9.72 3.23
CA THR A 213 -6.49 -9.28 2.73
C THR A 213 -6.59 -7.90 2.06
N THR A 214 -7.57 -7.69 1.19
CA THR A 214 -7.80 -6.39 0.55
C THR A 214 -8.10 -5.29 1.58
N MET A 215 -8.87 -5.60 2.63
CA MET A 215 -9.13 -4.66 3.73
C MET A 215 -7.82 -4.27 4.42
N LYS A 216 -6.95 -5.23 4.71
CA LYS A 216 -5.64 -4.97 5.31
C LYS A 216 -4.81 -4.04 4.42
N ASP A 217 -4.69 -4.35 3.12
CA ASP A 217 -3.90 -3.58 2.16
C ASP A 217 -4.40 -2.13 1.98
N THR A 218 -5.68 -1.86 2.28
CA THR A 218 -6.24 -0.50 2.28
C THR A 218 -6.12 0.23 3.60
N ILE A 219 -6.05 -0.50 4.73
CA ILE A 219 -5.89 0.07 6.07
C ILE A 219 -4.42 0.40 6.36
N ASP A 220 -3.48 -0.44 5.94
CA ASP A 220 -2.06 -0.29 6.25
C ASP A 220 -1.51 1.11 5.84
N PRO A 221 -1.78 1.67 4.65
CA PRO A 221 -1.39 3.04 4.30
C PRO A 221 -2.06 4.12 5.17
N LEU A 222 -3.31 3.89 5.61
CA LEU A 222 -4.02 4.84 6.50
C LEU A 222 -3.40 4.88 7.90
N LEU A 223 -2.87 3.74 8.38
CA LEU A 223 -2.19 3.62 9.67
C LEU A 223 -0.74 4.13 9.63
N GLY A 224 -0.18 4.40 8.45
CA GLY A 224 1.21 4.81 8.29
C GLY A 224 2.11 3.60 8.05
N GLN A 225 1.91 2.91 6.94
CA GLN A 225 2.77 1.83 6.48
C GLN A 225 4.18 2.36 6.22
N ALA A 226 5.21 1.54 6.54
CA ALA A 226 6.57 1.83 6.16
C ALA A 226 6.70 2.00 4.63
N PRO A 227 7.50 2.97 4.16
CA PRO A 227 7.70 3.19 2.73
C PRO A 227 8.36 1.96 2.07
N GLU A 228 8.16 1.82 0.77
CA GLU A 228 8.84 0.79 0.01
C GLU A 228 10.36 1.01 0.01
N LYS A 229 11.10 -0.10 0.08
CA LYS A 229 12.56 -0.05 0.11
C LYS A 229 13.16 0.72 -1.08
N ASN A 230 12.60 0.54 -2.28
CA ASN A 230 13.06 1.23 -3.48
C ASN A 230 12.93 2.76 -3.35
N LEU A 231 11.85 3.25 -2.72
CA LEU A 231 11.64 4.68 -2.48
C LEU A 231 12.69 5.24 -1.51
N VAL A 232 13.02 4.47 -0.47
CA VAL A 232 14.04 4.89 0.51
C VAL A 232 15.42 4.93 -0.13
N GLU A 233 15.78 3.91 -0.92
CA GLU A 233 17.04 3.86 -1.68
C GLU A 233 17.15 5.05 -2.67
N GLU A 234 16.06 5.41 -3.35
CA GLU A 234 16.03 6.54 -4.27
C GLU A 234 16.18 7.90 -3.55
N ILE A 235 15.54 8.06 -2.38
CA ILE A 235 15.74 9.25 -1.52
C ILE A 235 17.19 9.35 -1.07
N GLU A 236 17.75 8.24 -0.59
CA GLU A 236 19.15 8.18 -0.13
C GLU A 236 20.13 8.51 -1.27
N GLU A 237 19.94 7.96 -2.46
CA GLU A 237 20.76 8.26 -3.63
C GLU A 237 20.72 9.75 -3.99
N ILE A 238 19.55 10.40 -3.95
CA ILE A 238 19.41 11.82 -4.24
C ILE A 238 20.16 12.64 -3.19
N VAL A 239 19.89 12.40 -1.92
CA VAL A 239 20.44 13.19 -0.80
C VAL A 239 21.96 13.06 -0.72
N LEU A 240 22.50 11.84 -0.82
CA LEU A 240 23.93 11.56 -0.73
C LEU A 240 24.74 11.92 -2.00
N ALA A 241 24.06 12.22 -3.12
CA ALA A 241 24.72 12.73 -4.32
C ALA A 241 25.27 14.15 -4.14
N HIS A 242 24.81 14.89 -3.15
CA HIS A 242 25.21 16.25 -2.88
C HIS A 242 26.50 16.33 -2.03
N PRO A 243 27.51 17.09 -2.48
CA PRO A 243 28.87 17.00 -1.92
C PRO A 243 29.02 17.50 -0.47
N LEU A 244 28.10 18.32 0.03
CA LEU A 244 28.11 18.81 1.40
C LEU A 244 27.38 17.88 2.38
N VAL A 245 26.68 16.86 1.89
CA VAL A 245 25.99 15.87 2.73
C VAL A 245 26.89 14.66 2.95
N HIS A 246 27.16 14.34 4.20
CA HIS A 246 28.03 13.24 4.61
C HIS A 246 27.25 12.00 5.09
N GLY A 247 26.01 12.18 5.47
CA GLY A 247 25.11 11.11 5.93
C GLY A 247 23.65 11.57 5.93
N MET A 248 22.75 10.60 5.94
CA MET A 248 21.31 10.79 6.05
C MET A 248 20.77 9.80 7.10
N HIS A 249 19.87 10.28 7.97
CA HIS A 249 19.20 9.45 8.98
C HIS A 249 17.82 10.01 9.32
N ASP A 250 17.07 9.33 10.19
CA ASP A 250 15.75 9.72 10.69
C ASP A 250 14.73 10.04 9.59
N LEU A 251 14.78 9.26 8.50
CA LEU A 251 13.80 9.41 7.42
C LEU A 251 12.40 9.02 7.90
N ILE A 252 11.48 9.97 7.83
CA ILE A 252 10.05 9.77 8.08
C ILE A 252 9.29 10.10 6.79
N VAL A 253 8.45 9.16 6.35
CA VAL A 253 7.60 9.33 5.16
C VAL A 253 6.15 9.23 5.56
N HIS A 254 5.38 10.28 5.27
CA HIS A 254 3.94 10.32 5.45
C HIS A 254 3.23 10.23 4.11
N ASP A 255 2.38 9.23 3.95
CA ASP A 255 1.53 9.06 2.78
C ASP A 255 0.15 9.71 3.02
N TYR A 256 -0.14 10.74 2.22
CA TYR A 256 -1.45 11.40 2.16
C TYR A 256 -2.27 10.98 0.93
N GLY A 257 -1.94 9.85 0.35
CA GLY A 257 -2.57 9.29 -0.83
C GLY A 257 -1.63 9.35 -2.04
N PRO A 258 -1.96 8.59 -3.07
CA PRO A 258 -1.07 8.41 -4.21
C PRO A 258 -0.57 9.73 -4.82
N GLY A 259 0.76 9.84 -4.94
CA GLY A 259 1.42 11.05 -5.44
C GLY A 259 1.37 12.24 -4.49
N ARG A 260 1.19 12.01 -3.18
CA ARG A 260 1.19 13.04 -2.13
C ARG A 260 1.97 12.58 -0.92
N LEU A 261 3.28 12.58 -1.05
CA LEU A 261 4.20 12.22 0.02
C LEU A 261 4.70 13.47 0.73
N ILE A 262 4.81 13.40 2.04
CA ILE A 262 5.51 14.38 2.87
C ILE A 262 6.60 13.63 3.60
N LEU A 263 7.82 14.08 3.47
CA LEU A 263 8.96 13.47 4.13
C LEU A 263 9.75 14.47 4.95
N SER A 264 10.33 13.97 6.01
CA SER A 264 11.37 14.66 6.77
C SER A 264 12.54 13.73 6.99
N LEU A 265 13.74 14.28 6.93
CA LEU A 265 14.97 13.55 7.19
C LEU A 265 16.01 14.47 7.81
N HIS A 266 17.06 13.88 8.34
CA HIS A 266 18.21 14.56 8.85
C HIS A 266 19.38 14.37 7.89
N ALA A 267 20.14 15.46 7.63
CA ALA A 267 21.33 15.45 6.80
C ALA A 267 22.55 15.90 7.61
N GLU A 268 23.56 15.04 7.68
CA GLU A 268 24.85 15.37 8.31
C GLU A 268 25.66 16.28 7.39
N VAL A 269 26.00 17.47 7.88
CA VAL A 269 26.76 18.50 7.12
C VAL A 269 27.98 18.99 7.91
N PRO A 270 29.01 19.61 7.27
CA PRO A 270 30.19 20.11 7.98
C PRO A 270 29.85 21.21 9.01
N ALA A 271 30.24 21.00 10.28
CA ALA A 271 29.98 21.95 11.36
C ALA A 271 30.63 23.33 11.17
N HIS A 272 31.74 23.41 10.42
CA HIS A 272 32.49 24.63 10.16
C HIS A 272 32.27 25.20 8.76
N GLY A 273 31.20 24.79 8.06
CA GLY A 273 30.80 25.33 6.76
C GLY A 273 30.12 26.70 6.87
N ASP A 274 30.05 27.41 5.73
CA ASP A 274 29.21 28.60 5.61
C ASP A 274 27.75 28.20 5.65
N LEU A 275 27.00 28.69 6.63
CA LEU A 275 25.59 28.36 6.83
C LEU A 275 24.72 28.69 5.61
N LEU A 276 25.03 29.78 4.89
CA LEU A 276 24.24 30.16 3.72
C LEU A 276 24.48 29.21 2.55
N ILE A 277 25.72 28.72 2.39
CA ILE A 277 26.07 27.74 1.36
C ILE A 277 25.42 26.39 1.68
N ILE A 278 25.47 25.98 2.95
CA ILE A 278 24.83 24.73 3.40
C ILE A 278 23.31 24.80 3.20
N HIS A 279 22.70 25.93 3.56
CA HIS A 279 21.26 26.12 3.38
C HIS A 279 20.85 26.04 1.89
N ASP A 280 21.61 26.70 1.01
CA ASP A 280 21.36 26.69 -0.44
C ASP A 280 21.46 25.26 -1.01
N GLU A 281 22.42 24.47 -0.53
CA GLU A 281 22.53 23.06 -0.92
C GLU A 281 21.34 22.22 -0.45
N ILE A 282 20.90 22.41 0.80
CA ILE A 282 19.73 21.72 1.35
C ILE A 282 18.44 22.09 0.58
N ASP A 283 18.26 23.37 0.25
CA ASP A 283 17.12 23.84 -0.54
C ASP A 283 17.12 23.21 -1.96
N ASN A 284 18.31 23.06 -2.56
CA ASN A 284 18.45 22.34 -3.83
C ASN A 284 18.06 20.86 -3.72
N ILE A 285 18.44 20.18 -2.61
CA ILE A 285 18.03 18.78 -2.34
C ILE A 285 16.49 18.69 -2.20
N GLU A 286 15.89 19.57 -1.40
CA GLU A 286 14.42 19.60 -1.22
C GLU A 286 13.70 19.79 -2.55
N HIS A 287 14.19 20.68 -3.43
CA HIS A 287 13.65 20.90 -4.77
C HIS A 287 13.85 19.67 -5.68
N GLU A 288 15.02 19.02 -5.63
CA GLU A 288 15.28 17.82 -6.43
C GLU A 288 14.39 16.66 -6.01
N LEU A 289 14.20 16.45 -4.70
CA LEU A 289 13.26 15.46 -4.16
C LEU A 289 11.82 15.77 -4.62
N GLN A 290 11.41 17.04 -4.59
CA GLN A 290 10.09 17.46 -5.06
C GLN A 290 9.91 17.17 -6.55
N ASP A 291 10.89 17.50 -7.39
CA ASP A 291 10.80 17.34 -8.84
C ASP A 291 10.82 15.88 -9.28
N LYS A 292 11.66 15.05 -8.64
CA LYS A 292 11.80 13.64 -9.00
C LYS A 292 10.74 12.74 -8.40
N LEU A 293 10.38 12.95 -7.11
CA LEU A 293 9.51 12.06 -6.34
C LEU A 293 8.11 12.64 -6.10
N ASN A 294 7.85 13.87 -6.57
CA ASN A 294 6.58 14.58 -6.35
C ASN A 294 6.17 14.59 -4.85
N CYS A 295 7.12 14.85 -3.97
CA CYS A 295 6.94 14.92 -2.52
C CYS A 295 7.19 16.32 -1.99
N SER A 296 6.79 16.59 -0.75
CA SER A 296 7.20 17.77 0.01
C SER A 296 8.24 17.32 1.03
N ALA A 297 9.49 17.73 0.87
CA ALA A 297 10.58 17.38 1.77
C ALA A 297 10.87 18.50 2.75
N THR A 298 11.30 18.15 3.96
CA THR A 298 11.88 19.05 4.96
C THR A 298 13.12 18.39 5.54
N ILE A 299 14.27 19.02 5.41
CA ILE A 299 15.55 18.46 5.82
C ILE A 299 16.07 19.20 7.04
N HIS A 300 16.26 18.47 8.14
CA HIS A 300 16.98 18.96 9.31
C HIS A 300 18.48 18.86 9.10
N ILE A 301 19.20 19.90 9.50
CA ILE A 301 20.67 19.96 9.34
C ILE A 301 21.32 19.53 10.64
N ASP A 302 22.14 18.46 10.60
CA ASP A 302 22.97 18.00 11.72
C ASP A 302 24.44 18.30 11.46
N PRO A 303 25.00 19.32 12.17
CA PRO A 303 26.40 19.69 11.98
C PRO A 303 27.34 18.63 12.59
N ILE A 304 28.21 18.03 11.77
CA ILE A 304 29.24 17.08 12.21
C ILE A 304 30.64 17.64 12.01
N VAL A 305 31.55 17.30 12.92
CA VAL A 305 32.98 17.68 12.82
C VAL A 305 33.66 16.67 11.89
N THR A 306 34.07 17.11 10.70
CA THR A 306 34.75 16.26 9.69
C THR A 306 36.24 16.53 9.57
N ASP A 307 36.73 17.69 10.06
CA ASP A 307 38.10 18.18 9.91
C ASP A 307 39.00 17.87 11.14
N ASN A 308 38.47 17.22 12.17
CA ASN A 308 39.24 16.80 13.35
C ASN A 308 39.54 15.29 13.29
N LYS A 309 40.85 14.97 13.19
CA LYS A 309 41.32 13.58 13.09
C LYS A 309 40.97 12.74 14.32
N GLU A 310 41.07 13.30 15.52
CA GLU A 310 40.82 12.60 16.79
C GLU A 310 39.32 12.24 16.91
N VAL A 311 38.42 13.16 16.50
CA VAL A 311 36.98 12.93 16.46
C VAL A 311 36.64 11.83 15.47
N ASN A 312 37.22 11.85 14.28
CA ASN A 312 36.97 10.85 13.24
C ASN A 312 37.51 9.47 13.64
N GLU A 313 38.68 9.38 14.28
CA GLU A 313 39.22 8.11 14.79
C GLU A 313 38.32 7.55 15.90
N MET A 314 37.83 8.37 16.81
CA MET A 314 36.91 7.96 17.87
C MET A 314 35.58 7.50 17.29
N ARG A 315 34.99 8.24 16.32
CA ARG A 315 33.78 7.84 15.61
C ARG A 315 33.93 6.44 15.01
N SER A 316 35.02 6.20 14.27
CA SER A 316 35.29 4.91 13.66
C SER A 316 35.41 3.77 14.67
N GLN A 317 36.03 4.01 15.85
CA GLN A 317 36.08 3.01 16.91
C GLN A 317 34.69 2.67 17.48
N ILE A 318 33.84 3.68 17.69
CA ILE A 318 32.49 3.47 18.19
C ILE A 318 31.63 2.74 17.15
N GLU A 319 31.79 3.07 15.86
CA GLU A 319 31.15 2.32 14.77
C GLU A 319 31.55 0.85 14.78
N GLU A 320 32.82 0.55 14.95
CA GLU A 320 33.32 -0.82 15.00
C GLU A 320 32.76 -1.57 16.24
N ILE A 321 32.76 -0.93 17.40
CA ILE A 321 32.16 -1.50 18.63
C ILE A 321 30.69 -1.80 18.43
N THR A 322 29.96 -0.90 17.76
CA THR A 322 28.52 -1.03 17.51
C THR A 322 28.24 -2.17 16.51
N ARG A 323 28.97 -2.23 15.39
CA ARG A 323 28.87 -3.29 14.39
C ARG A 323 29.27 -4.69 14.93
N ASN A 324 30.13 -4.73 15.94
CA ASN A 324 30.50 -5.98 16.63
C ASN A 324 29.40 -6.51 17.57
N LEU A 325 28.36 -5.75 17.87
CA LEU A 325 27.15 -6.23 18.55
C LEU A 325 26.18 -6.88 17.55
N ASP A 326 25.86 -6.14 16.50
CA ASP A 326 25.08 -6.62 15.34
C ASP A 326 25.51 -5.80 14.12
N ARG A 327 25.85 -6.49 13.02
CA ARG A 327 26.35 -5.84 11.78
C ARG A 327 25.36 -4.86 11.13
N ARG A 328 24.10 -4.92 11.54
CA ARG A 328 23.02 -4.07 11.04
C ARG A 328 22.87 -2.76 11.82
N LEU A 329 23.56 -2.63 12.94
CA LEU A 329 23.58 -1.40 13.72
C LEU A 329 24.52 -0.38 13.09
N SER A 330 24.10 0.86 13.04
CA SER A 330 24.92 2.02 12.66
C SER A 330 24.80 3.13 13.69
N ILE A 331 25.73 4.06 13.67
CA ILE A 331 25.67 5.27 14.52
C ILE A 331 25.56 6.51 13.66
N HIS A 332 24.89 7.53 14.18
CA HIS A 332 24.79 8.87 13.59
C HIS A 332 24.84 9.94 14.70
N ASP A 333 24.92 11.20 14.29
CA ASP A 333 24.98 12.37 15.17
C ASP A 333 26.07 12.28 16.24
N PHE A 334 27.27 11.77 15.84
CA PHE A 334 28.37 11.56 16.76
C PHE A 334 29.03 12.87 17.14
N ARG A 335 29.10 13.14 18.46
CA ARG A 335 29.73 14.34 19.07
C ARG A 335 30.56 13.98 20.26
N ILE A 336 31.66 14.70 20.45
CA ILE A 336 32.52 14.61 21.64
C ILE A 336 32.36 15.88 22.46
N VAL A 337 32.10 15.74 23.75
CA VAL A 337 32.03 16.84 24.70
C VAL A 337 33.02 16.58 25.83
N GLU A 338 34.16 17.29 25.80
CA GLU A 338 35.19 17.20 26.82
C GLU A 338 34.74 17.87 28.11
N GLY A 339 34.93 17.20 29.21
CA GLY A 339 34.68 17.71 30.56
C GLY A 339 35.91 17.59 31.46
N PRO A 340 35.93 18.28 32.63
CA PRO A 340 37.07 18.28 33.50
C PRO A 340 37.35 16.92 34.19
N THR A 341 36.42 16.01 34.21
CA THR A 341 36.51 14.70 34.87
C THR A 341 36.33 13.52 33.94
N HIS A 342 35.63 13.71 32.83
CA HIS A 342 35.34 12.68 31.84
C HIS A 342 34.95 13.33 30.51
N THR A 343 35.07 12.57 29.43
CA THR A 343 34.64 12.96 28.09
C THR A 343 33.36 12.24 27.73
N ASN A 344 32.31 12.99 27.35
CA ASN A 344 31.06 12.42 26.86
C ASN A 344 31.19 12.13 25.40
N LEU A 345 30.87 10.90 25.02
CA LEU A 345 30.62 10.47 23.65
C LEU A 345 29.10 10.41 23.45
N ILE A 346 28.60 11.35 22.69
CA ILE A 346 27.15 11.49 22.42
C ILE A 346 26.89 11.00 20.99
N PHE A 347 25.99 10.06 20.84
CA PHE A 347 25.63 9.53 19.52
C PHE A 347 24.32 8.76 19.60
N ASP A 348 23.69 8.64 18.45
CA ASP A 348 22.47 7.87 18.28
C ASP A 348 22.78 6.57 17.55
N VAL A 349 22.00 5.52 17.85
CA VAL A 349 22.18 4.18 17.28
C VAL A 349 20.93 3.80 16.50
N ALA A 350 21.07 3.67 15.20
CA ALA A 350 20.03 3.13 14.34
C ALA A 350 19.92 1.62 14.51
N VAL A 351 18.75 1.16 14.93
CA VAL A 351 18.47 -0.25 15.24
C VAL A 351 17.29 -0.73 14.41
N PRO A 352 17.47 -1.66 13.46
CA PRO A 352 16.38 -2.25 12.71
C PRO A 352 15.35 -2.95 13.61
N PHE A 353 14.06 -2.90 13.23
CA PHE A 353 12.99 -3.55 14.02
C PHE A 353 13.19 -5.05 14.20
N GLU A 354 13.87 -5.74 13.24
CA GLU A 354 14.18 -7.17 13.34
C GLU A 354 15.33 -7.49 14.29
N CYS A 355 15.98 -6.49 14.87
CA CYS A 355 17.05 -6.72 15.85
C CYS A 355 16.47 -7.38 17.10
N LYS A 356 17.08 -8.51 17.50
CA LYS A 356 16.60 -9.30 18.64
C LYS A 356 16.94 -8.68 20.00
N LEU A 357 17.92 -7.78 20.04
CA LEU A 357 18.31 -7.11 21.26
C LEU A 357 17.32 -5.97 21.58
N THR A 358 17.00 -5.82 22.84
CA THR A 358 16.20 -4.70 23.33
C THR A 358 17.05 -3.42 23.39
N ASN A 359 16.41 -2.25 23.36
CA ASN A 359 17.09 -0.96 23.47
C ASN A 359 17.95 -0.87 24.73
N VAL A 360 17.47 -1.43 25.84
CA VAL A 360 18.20 -1.44 27.14
C VAL A 360 19.43 -2.33 27.06
N GLU A 361 19.35 -3.49 26.44
CA GLU A 361 20.50 -4.39 26.26
C GLU A 361 21.58 -3.75 25.39
N ILE A 362 21.20 -3.16 24.23
CA ILE A 362 22.14 -2.48 23.34
C ILE A 362 22.84 -1.34 24.09
N THR A 363 22.07 -0.47 24.75
CA THR A 363 22.60 0.65 25.50
C THR A 363 23.59 0.21 26.60
N ASN A 364 23.24 -0.84 27.36
CA ASN A 364 24.10 -1.35 28.43
C ASN A 364 25.40 -1.97 27.89
N LEU A 365 25.28 -2.78 26.82
CA LEU A 365 26.44 -3.41 26.18
C LEU A 365 27.41 -2.38 25.60
N LEU A 366 26.87 -1.36 24.93
CA LEU A 366 27.69 -0.27 24.38
C LEU A 366 28.35 0.53 25.48
N LYS A 367 27.62 0.91 26.53
CA LYS A 367 28.19 1.63 27.70
C LYS A 367 29.29 0.84 28.37
N GLU A 368 29.14 -0.48 28.53
CA GLU A 368 30.15 -1.35 29.11
C GLU A 368 31.39 -1.43 28.24
N ARG A 369 31.24 -1.63 26.92
CA ARG A 369 32.39 -1.70 25.99
C ARG A 369 33.14 -0.38 25.89
N ILE A 370 32.41 0.75 25.82
CA ILE A 370 33.03 2.09 25.76
C ILE A 370 33.78 2.42 27.05
N ARG A 371 33.25 2.04 28.22
CA ARG A 371 33.95 2.23 29.51
C ARG A 371 35.23 1.42 29.58
N ASN A 372 35.32 0.31 28.87
CA ASN A 372 36.48 -0.57 28.83
C ASN A 372 37.48 -0.22 27.71
N MET A 373 37.26 0.88 26.96
CA MET A 373 38.24 1.46 26.06
C MET A 373 39.41 2.07 26.89
N ASP A 374 40.57 2.19 26.26
CA ASP A 374 41.79 2.68 26.91
C ASP A 374 41.54 3.96 27.71
N ASP A 375 42.04 3.99 28.96
CA ASP A 375 42.00 5.07 29.95
C ASP A 375 40.67 5.34 30.70
N GLY A 376 39.58 4.67 30.47
CA GLY A 376 38.40 4.64 31.37
C GLY A 376 37.63 5.93 31.58
N ASN A 377 37.93 7.01 30.89
CA ASN A 377 37.35 8.34 31.11
C ASN A 377 36.17 8.68 30.12
N TYR A 378 35.69 7.71 29.34
CA TYR A 378 34.59 7.94 28.41
C TYR A 378 33.25 7.60 29.03
N CYS A 379 32.29 8.52 28.90
CA CYS A 379 30.90 8.33 29.23
C CYS A 379 30.05 8.34 27.96
N ALA A 380 29.39 7.23 27.65
CA ALA A 380 28.50 7.17 26.50
C ALA A 380 27.08 7.68 26.82
N VAL A 381 26.64 8.67 26.06
CA VAL A 381 25.26 9.19 26.06
C VAL A 381 24.64 8.72 24.76
N ILE A 382 23.77 7.74 24.86
CA ILE A 382 23.26 6.99 23.71
C ILE A 382 21.73 7.14 23.62
N GLN A 383 21.23 7.55 22.47
CA GLN A 383 19.85 7.43 22.08
C GLN A 383 19.70 6.24 21.14
N ILE A 384 18.57 5.58 21.17
CA ILE A 384 18.27 4.43 20.29
C ILE A 384 17.12 4.79 19.39
N ASP A 385 17.37 4.80 18.08
CA ASP A 385 16.36 5.05 17.07
C ASP A 385 16.02 3.75 16.34
N ARG A 386 14.73 3.41 16.36
CA ARG A 386 14.23 2.24 15.64
C ARG A 386 13.95 2.61 14.19
N VAL A 387 14.68 1.97 13.29
CA VAL A 387 14.56 2.21 11.85
C VAL A 387 13.90 1.04 11.16
N TYR A 388 13.11 1.33 10.13
CA TYR A 388 12.38 0.33 9.35
C TYR A 388 13.09 -0.05 8.03
N VAL A 389 14.24 0.55 7.75
CA VAL A 389 15.09 0.28 6.57
C VAL A 389 16.52 0.02 7.00
#